data_bb55981fbac9169ce887f511c24284bf
#
_entry.id   bb55981fbac9169ce887f511c24284bf
#
_cell.length_a   1.000
_cell.length_b   1.000
_cell.length_c   1.000
_cell.angle_alpha   90.00
_cell.angle_beta   90.00
_cell.angle_gamma   90.00
#
_symmetry.space_group_name_H-M   'P 1'
#
loop_
_entity.id
_entity.type
_entity.pdbx_description
1 polymer ?
#
loop_
_entity_poly.entity_id
_entity_poly.type
_entity_poly.pdbx_seq_one_letter_code
_entity_poly.pdbx_strand_id
1 'polypeptide(L)'
;PHRRVIATLLVEPAVRVILLMSIGVFMISHGLMNWLPELLVGYDMSYEHAGYWAAIPTVVGIFGALTIPILATPERRFFILTSLCLALLLATVALQIEARSVLFVGLVLQGIARATIMTVLVLTLVELPGIGDRYAGTAAGLFFAAAEFGGMLGPLMVGMLYELTGGFSAGLVIFTLITVGLLIGARTLHAMALARVASTHS
;
A
#
# COMPACT_ATOMS: atom_id res chain seq x y z
N PRO A 1 -18.27 -1.42 -25.77
CA PRO A 1 -17.74 -2.68 -25.22
C PRO A 1 -17.00 -2.47 -23.90
N HIS A 2 -16.02 -1.54 -23.80
CA HIS A 2 -15.18 -1.33 -22.59
C HIS A 2 -15.99 -0.91 -21.35
N ARG A 3 -16.99 -0.05 -21.47
CA ARG A 3 -17.83 0.38 -20.35
C ARG A 3 -18.56 -0.78 -19.67
N ARG A 4 -19.01 -1.78 -20.44
CA ARG A 4 -19.67 -2.97 -19.85
C ARG A 4 -18.69 -3.83 -19.07
N VAL A 5 -17.46 -3.99 -19.56
CA VAL A 5 -16.41 -4.75 -18.86
C VAL A 5 -16.06 -4.08 -17.53
N ILE A 6 -15.83 -2.77 -17.54
CA ILE A 6 -15.56 -2.01 -16.30
C ILE A 6 -16.73 -2.14 -15.32
N ALA A 7 -17.96 -2.00 -15.77
CA ALA A 7 -19.14 -2.17 -14.92
C ALA A 7 -19.19 -3.58 -14.30
N THR A 8 -18.90 -4.61 -15.10
CA THR A 8 -18.87 -6.00 -14.61
C THR A 8 -17.76 -6.21 -13.55
N LEU A 9 -16.57 -5.63 -13.78
CA LEU A 9 -15.47 -5.69 -12.82
C LEU A 9 -15.82 -5.00 -11.50
N LEU A 10 -16.47 -3.84 -11.57
CA LEU A 10 -16.87 -3.06 -10.38
C LEU A 10 -18.01 -3.69 -9.58
N VAL A 11 -18.80 -4.60 -10.16
CA VAL A 11 -19.81 -5.37 -9.41
C VAL A 11 -19.16 -6.39 -8.47
N GLU A 12 -17.97 -6.90 -8.82
CA GLU A 12 -17.26 -7.89 -8.02
C GLU A 12 -16.72 -7.28 -6.72
N PRO A 13 -17.17 -7.76 -5.53
CA PRO A 13 -16.78 -7.17 -4.24
C PRO A 13 -15.26 -7.17 -4.01
N ALA A 14 -14.57 -8.25 -4.40
CA ALA A 14 -13.12 -8.36 -4.22
C ALA A 14 -12.37 -7.31 -5.06
N VAL A 15 -12.83 -7.00 -6.27
CA VAL A 15 -12.27 -5.94 -7.11
C VAL A 15 -12.39 -4.58 -6.40
N ARG A 16 -13.56 -4.27 -5.86
CA ARG A 16 -13.76 -3.00 -5.13
C ARG A 16 -12.83 -2.86 -3.94
N VAL A 17 -12.66 -3.92 -3.14
CA VAL A 17 -11.74 -3.91 -2.01
C VAL A 17 -10.30 -3.68 -2.48
N ILE A 18 -9.86 -4.37 -3.53
CA ILE A 18 -8.50 -4.22 -4.09
C ILE A 18 -8.28 -2.78 -4.61
N LEU A 19 -9.25 -2.18 -5.30
CA LEU A 19 -9.16 -0.81 -5.79
C LEU A 19 -9.08 0.20 -4.63
N LEU A 20 -9.89 0.03 -3.58
CA LEU A 20 -9.78 0.87 -2.38
C LEU A 20 -8.43 0.73 -1.70
N MET A 21 -7.92 -0.50 -1.59
CA MET A 21 -6.59 -0.74 -1.05
C MET A 21 -5.50 -0.09 -1.91
N SER A 22 -5.61 -0.12 -3.24
CA SER A 22 -4.64 0.51 -4.13
C SER A 22 -4.57 2.03 -3.92
N ILE A 23 -5.71 2.69 -3.75
CA ILE A 23 -5.78 4.13 -3.40
C ILE A 23 -4.98 4.38 -2.11
N GLY A 24 -5.27 3.64 -1.05
CA GLY A 24 -4.61 3.81 0.25
C GLY A 24 -3.10 3.57 0.20
N VAL A 25 -2.66 2.51 -0.48
CA VAL A 25 -1.22 2.19 -0.65
C VAL A 25 -0.50 3.32 -1.38
N PHE A 26 -1.08 3.86 -2.46
CA PHE A 26 -0.47 4.94 -3.24
C PHE A 26 -0.49 6.27 -2.51
N MET A 27 -1.55 6.57 -1.73
CA MET A 27 -1.58 7.75 -0.84
C MET A 27 -0.37 7.75 0.10
N ILE A 28 -0.14 6.63 0.80
CA ILE A 28 1.00 6.49 1.73
C ILE A 28 2.32 6.54 0.96
N SER A 29 2.42 5.80 -0.15
CA SER A 29 3.65 5.68 -0.93
C SER A 29 4.13 7.02 -1.47
N HIS A 30 3.26 7.74 -2.17
CA HIS A 30 3.61 9.04 -2.75
C HIS A 30 3.67 10.15 -1.69
N GLY A 31 2.80 10.10 -0.68
CA GLY A 31 2.87 11.03 0.44
C GLY A 31 4.21 10.96 1.16
N LEU A 32 4.65 9.77 1.56
CA LEU A 32 5.96 9.61 2.20
C LEU A 32 7.11 9.90 1.24
N MET A 33 7.05 9.43 -0.01
CA MET A 33 8.12 9.66 -0.97
C MET A 33 8.40 11.15 -1.19
N ASN A 34 7.37 11.99 -1.21
CA ASN A 34 7.51 13.42 -1.42
C ASN A 34 7.89 14.19 -0.15
N TRP A 35 7.41 13.76 1.03
CA TRP A 35 7.57 14.54 2.26
C TRP A 35 8.56 13.94 3.27
N LEU A 36 9.12 12.75 2.99
CA LEU A 36 10.02 12.07 3.92
C LEU A 36 11.30 12.86 4.23
N PRO A 37 11.99 13.52 3.27
CA PRO A 37 13.16 14.32 3.59
C PRO A 37 12.81 15.46 4.55
N GLU A 38 11.74 16.21 4.30
CA GLU A 38 11.28 17.31 5.14
C GLU A 38 10.85 16.85 6.53
N LEU A 39 10.18 15.68 6.61
CA LEU A 39 9.83 15.06 7.88
C LEU A 39 11.09 14.76 8.71
N LEU A 40 12.12 14.21 8.10
CA LEU A 40 13.38 13.88 8.77
C LEU A 40 14.17 15.12 9.19
N VAL A 41 14.10 16.19 8.39
CA VAL A 41 14.65 17.50 8.78
C VAL A 41 13.88 18.06 9.98
N GLY A 42 12.55 17.89 10.02
CA GLY A 42 11.73 18.24 11.18
C GLY A 42 12.09 17.47 12.46
N TYR A 43 12.82 16.36 12.35
CA TYR A 43 13.38 15.59 13.46
C TYR A 43 14.86 15.88 13.72
N ASP A 44 15.28 17.11 13.52
CA ASP A 44 16.64 17.63 13.75
C ASP A 44 17.74 16.90 12.95
N MET A 45 17.40 16.38 11.75
CA MET A 45 18.42 15.90 10.82
C MET A 45 18.89 17.03 9.89
N SER A 46 20.19 17.06 9.55
CA SER A 46 20.65 17.91 8.48
C SER A 46 20.06 17.48 7.13
N TYR A 47 19.90 18.39 6.18
CA TYR A 47 19.37 18.08 4.84
C TYR A 47 20.11 16.94 4.16
N GLU A 48 21.44 16.89 4.32
CA GLU A 48 22.27 15.82 3.76
C GLU A 48 21.92 14.44 4.36
N HIS A 49 21.88 14.34 5.70
CA HIS A 49 21.51 13.10 6.37
C HIS A 49 20.05 12.69 6.10
N ALA A 50 19.12 13.64 6.07
CA ALA A 50 17.73 13.39 5.72
C ALA A 50 17.60 12.79 4.31
N GLY A 51 18.39 13.30 3.34
CA GLY A 51 18.44 12.74 1.99
C GLY A 51 18.92 11.29 1.96
N TYR A 52 20.02 10.97 2.66
CA TYR A 52 20.50 9.59 2.76
C TYR A 52 19.49 8.64 3.44
N TRP A 53 18.87 9.09 4.51
CA TRP A 53 17.86 8.30 5.21
C TRP A 53 16.58 8.11 4.38
N ALA A 54 16.17 9.11 3.63
CA ALA A 54 15.03 9.03 2.73
C ALA A 54 15.26 8.06 1.56
N ALA A 55 16.51 7.72 1.22
CA ALA A 55 16.83 6.71 0.23
C ALA A 55 16.69 5.27 0.73
N ILE A 56 16.74 5.04 2.07
CA ILE A 56 16.66 3.70 2.68
C ILE A 56 15.44 2.91 2.21
N PRO A 57 14.20 3.46 2.26
CA PRO A 57 13.03 2.72 1.81
C PRO A 57 13.09 2.30 0.35
N THR A 58 13.69 3.12 -0.51
CA THR A 58 13.83 2.81 -1.93
C THR A 58 14.80 1.65 -2.15
N VAL A 59 15.97 1.70 -1.52
CA VAL A 59 16.98 0.64 -1.63
C VAL A 59 16.45 -0.68 -1.09
N VAL A 60 15.88 -0.67 0.11
CA VAL A 60 15.32 -1.88 0.73
C VAL A 60 14.10 -2.40 -0.06
N GLY A 61 13.30 -1.48 -0.61
CA GLY A 61 12.13 -1.80 -1.43
C GLY A 61 12.48 -2.57 -2.70
N ILE A 62 13.64 -2.31 -3.33
CA ILE A 62 14.11 -3.07 -4.49
C ILE A 62 14.27 -4.55 -4.14
N PHE A 63 14.93 -4.86 -3.02
CA PHE A 63 15.08 -6.25 -2.58
C PHE A 63 13.73 -6.90 -2.23
N GLY A 64 12.84 -6.17 -1.56
CA GLY A 64 11.48 -6.63 -1.28
C GLY A 64 10.69 -6.95 -2.55
N ALA A 65 10.72 -6.05 -3.53
CA ALA A 65 10.01 -6.22 -4.81
C ALA A 65 10.52 -7.40 -5.64
N LEU A 66 11.80 -7.72 -5.54
CA LEU A 66 12.40 -8.84 -6.27
C LEU A 66 12.14 -10.20 -5.60
N THR A 67 12.02 -10.25 -4.27
CA THR A 67 11.99 -11.52 -3.53
C THR A 67 10.58 -11.91 -3.07
N ILE A 68 9.81 -10.99 -2.51
CA ILE A 68 8.54 -11.32 -1.84
C ILE A 68 7.45 -11.78 -2.82
N PRO A 69 7.27 -11.21 -4.03
CA PRO A 69 6.25 -11.68 -4.97
C PRO A 69 6.44 -13.15 -5.39
N ILE A 70 7.69 -13.61 -5.46
CA ILE A 70 8.02 -15.01 -5.78
C ILE A 70 7.50 -15.95 -4.68
N LEU A 71 7.48 -15.49 -3.43
CA LEU A 71 6.97 -16.25 -2.27
C LEU A 71 5.45 -16.18 -2.13
N ALA A 72 4.80 -15.23 -2.84
CA ALA A 72 3.36 -14.99 -2.77
C ALA A 72 2.57 -15.98 -3.63
N THR A 73 2.80 -17.28 -3.42
CA THR A 73 2.00 -18.36 -4.03
C THR A 73 0.52 -18.23 -3.62
N PRO A 74 -0.44 -18.82 -4.37
CA PRO A 74 -1.86 -18.72 -4.06
C PRO A 74 -2.18 -19.06 -2.60
N GLU A 75 -1.51 -20.09 -2.02
CA GLU A 75 -1.74 -20.54 -0.64
C GLU A 75 -1.21 -19.55 0.42
N ARG A 76 -0.13 -18.84 0.11
CA ARG A 76 0.55 -17.92 1.06
C ARG A 76 0.22 -16.45 0.84
N ARG A 77 -0.42 -16.12 -0.26
CA ARG A 77 -0.67 -14.74 -0.71
C ARG A 77 -1.34 -13.88 0.33
N PHE A 78 -2.42 -14.35 0.93
CA PHE A 78 -3.16 -13.58 1.93
C PHE A 78 -2.40 -13.43 3.25
N PHE A 79 -1.60 -14.44 3.61
CA PHE A 79 -0.69 -14.34 4.76
C PHE A 79 0.38 -13.26 4.49
N ILE A 80 1.02 -13.30 3.32
CA ILE A 80 2.02 -12.30 2.93
C ILE A 80 1.40 -10.91 2.86
N LEU A 81 0.23 -10.75 2.22
CA LEU A 81 -0.46 -9.48 2.12
C LEU A 81 -0.78 -8.90 3.51
N THR A 82 -1.30 -9.73 4.42
CA THR A 82 -1.60 -9.32 5.80
C THR A 82 -0.33 -8.93 6.56
N SER A 83 0.76 -9.69 6.41
CA SER A 83 2.04 -9.39 7.03
C SER A 83 2.65 -8.08 6.53
N LEU A 84 2.53 -7.80 5.22
CA LEU A 84 2.98 -6.55 4.62
C LEU A 84 2.14 -5.36 5.09
N CYS A 85 0.82 -5.51 5.20
CA CYS A 85 -0.04 -4.47 5.76
C CYS A 85 0.30 -4.20 7.23
N LEU A 86 0.61 -5.23 8.01
CA LEU A 86 1.06 -5.09 9.40
C LEU A 86 2.43 -4.39 9.46
N ALA A 87 3.37 -4.76 8.58
CA ALA A 87 4.67 -4.10 8.50
C ALA A 87 4.52 -2.61 8.16
N LEU A 88 3.61 -2.25 7.24
CA LEU A 88 3.33 -0.87 6.89
C LEU A 88 2.66 -0.11 8.06
N LEU A 89 1.77 -0.76 8.82
CA LEU A 89 1.19 -0.19 10.03
C LEU A 89 2.26 0.11 11.08
N LEU A 90 3.13 -0.85 11.36
CA LEU A 90 4.24 -0.66 12.29
C LEU A 90 5.20 0.45 11.81
N ALA A 91 5.43 0.53 10.50
CA ALA A 91 6.24 1.57 9.90
C ALA A 91 5.64 2.97 10.11
N THR A 92 4.34 3.15 9.83
CA THR A 92 3.68 4.47 10.01
C THR A 92 3.62 4.89 11.48
N VAL A 93 3.52 3.95 12.42
CA VAL A 93 3.64 4.23 13.86
C VAL A 93 5.08 4.58 14.23
N ALA A 94 6.06 3.83 13.74
CA ALA A 94 7.48 4.08 13.99
C ALA A 94 7.95 5.45 13.49
N LEU A 95 7.43 5.91 12.36
CA LEU A 95 7.73 7.23 11.80
C LEU A 95 7.19 8.40 12.64
N GLN A 96 6.34 8.15 13.62
CA GLN A 96 5.87 9.15 14.59
C GLN A 96 6.78 9.27 15.82
N ILE A 97 7.82 8.44 15.91
CA ILE A 97 8.74 8.38 17.05
C ILE A 97 10.10 8.90 16.60
N GLU A 98 10.57 9.98 17.22
CA GLU A 98 11.80 10.69 16.82
C GLU A 98 13.10 9.93 17.14
N ALA A 99 13.02 8.78 17.84
CA ALA A 99 14.20 7.97 18.14
C ALA A 99 14.80 7.36 16.87
N ARG A 100 16.05 7.66 16.57
CA ARG A 100 16.72 7.29 15.32
C ARG A 100 16.68 5.79 15.00
N SER A 101 16.84 4.93 16.01
CA SER A 101 16.73 3.48 15.85
C SER A 101 15.33 3.04 15.41
N VAL A 102 14.29 3.66 15.98
CA VAL A 102 12.89 3.37 15.63
C VAL A 102 12.56 3.88 14.24
N LEU A 103 13.01 5.09 13.91
CA LEU A 103 12.87 5.67 12.57
C LEU A 103 13.53 4.75 11.52
N PHE A 104 14.76 4.26 11.77
CA PHE A 104 15.43 3.36 10.85
C PHE A 104 14.63 2.09 10.58
N VAL A 105 14.12 1.44 11.64
CA VAL A 105 13.25 0.26 11.51
C VAL A 105 11.99 0.60 10.72
N GLY A 106 11.35 1.75 11.00
CA GLY A 106 10.19 2.25 10.28
C GLY A 106 10.46 2.41 8.78
N LEU A 107 11.60 3.00 8.41
CA LEU A 107 12.00 3.20 7.01
C LEU A 107 12.23 1.86 6.28
N VAL A 108 12.87 0.89 6.94
CA VAL A 108 13.08 -0.45 6.39
C VAL A 108 11.74 -1.16 6.16
N LEU A 109 10.87 -1.19 7.17
CA LEU A 109 9.55 -1.81 7.08
C LEU A 109 8.69 -1.15 5.99
N GLN A 110 8.69 0.17 5.93
CA GLN A 110 7.96 0.93 4.92
C GLN A 110 8.47 0.63 3.51
N GLY A 111 9.79 0.54 3.32
CA GLY A 111 10.39 0.22 2.02
C GLY A 111 9.94 -1.15 1.51
N ILE A 112 10.07 -2.19 2.35
CA ILE A 112 9.64 -3.56 2.00
C ILE A 112 8.15 -3.59 1.69
N ALA A 113 7.32 -3.07 2.59
CA ALA A 113 5.88 -3.14 2.47
C ALA A 113 5.36 -2.38 1.24
N ARG A 114 5.78 -1.13 1.06
CA ARG A 114 5.34 -0.25 -0.02
C ARG A 114 5.58 -0.84 -1.40
N ALA A 115 6.80 -1.32 -1.65
CA ALA A 115 7.18 -1.85 -2.96
C ALA A 115 6.46 -3.16 -3.30
N THR A 116 6.05 -3.92 -2.30
CA THR A 116 5.58 -5.29 -2.47
C THR A 116 4.06 -5.42 -2.44
N ILE A 117 3.37 -4.65 -1.57
CA ILE A 117 1.90 -4.73 -1.45
C ILE A 117 1.22 -4.53 -2.80
N MET A 118 1.68 -3.54 -3.59
CA MET A 118 1.11 -3.24 -4.89
C MET A 118 1.18 -4.46 -5.83
N THR A 119 2.34 -5.10 -5.92
CA THR A 119 2.53 -6.28 -6.77
C THR A 119 1.63 -7.44 -6.33
N VAL A 120 1.53 -7.69 -5.01
CA VAL A 120 0.67 -8.75 -4.47
C VAL A 120 -0.81 -8.44 -4.70
N LEU A 121 -1.24 -7.18 -4.62
CA LEU A 121 -2.62 -6.78 -4.94
C LEU A 121 -2.94 -6.97 -6.43
N VAL A 122 -2.04 -6.57 -7.33
CA VAL A 122 -2.24 -6.78 -8.78
C VAL A 122 -2.31 -8.27 -9.10
N LEU A 123 -1.41 -9.09 -8.56
CA LEU A 123 -1.47 -10.55 -8.71
C LEU A 123 -2.81 -11.10 -8.20
N THR A 124 -3.25 -10.66 -7.04
CA THR A 124 -4.54 -11.08 -6.49
C THR A 124 -5.70 -10.69 -7.41
N LEU A 125 -5.65 -9.48 -7.98
CA LEU A 125 -6.68 -8.98 -8.87
C LEU A 125 -6.79 -9.80 -10.16
N VAL A 126 -5.67 -9.99 -10.86
CA VAL A 126 -5.68 -10.65 -12.17
C VAL A 126 -6.01 -12.14 -12.11
N GLU A 127 -5.76 -12.77 -10.96
CA GLU A 127 -6.08 -14.18 -10.72
C GLU A 127 -7.49 -14.40 -10.11
N LEU A 128 -8.29 -13.34 -9.93
CA LEU A 128 -9.68 -13.51 -9.48
C LEU A 128 -10.48 -14.31 -10.51
N PRO A 129 -11.32 -15.29 -10.06
CA PRO A 129 -12.22 -15.99 -10.94
C PRO A 129 -13.11 -15.03 -11.72
N GLY A 130 -13.19 -15.21 -13.05
CA GLY A 130 -13.98 -14.36 -13.94
C GLY A 130 -13.22 -13.17 -14.54
N ILE A 131 -12.02 -12.84 -14.07
CA ILE A 131 -11.14 -11.87 -14.73
C ILE A 131 -10.33 -12.58 -15.82
N GLY A 132 -9.53 -13.59 -15.45
CA GLY A 132 -8.72 -14.39 -16.36
C GLY A 132 -7.90 -13.55 -17.36
N ASP A 133 -7.25 -14.19 -18.30
CA ASP A 133 -6.39 -13.52 -19.29
C ASP A 133 -7.13 -12.47 -20.12
N ARG A 134 -8.43 -12.67 -20.34
CA ARG A 134 -9.24 -11.79 -21.20
C ARG A 134 -9.42 -10.40 -20.63
N TYR A 135 -9.54 -10.25 -19.32
CA TYR A 135 -9.82 -8.97 -18.66
C TYR A 135 -8.68 -8.47 -17.78
N ALA A 136 -7.58 -9.23 -17.66
CA ALA A 136 -6.44 -8.88 -16.83
C ALA A 136 -5.88 -7.48 -17.13
N GLY A 137 -5.72 -7.13 -18.42
CA GLY A 137 -5.25 -5.81 -18.83
C GLY A 137 -6.20 -4.68 -18.42
N THR A 138 -7.52 -4.88 -18.57
CA THR A 138 -8.52 -3.88 -18.18
C THR A 138 -8.58 -3.74 -16.65
N ALA A 139 -8.50 -4.84 -15.92
CA ALA A 139 -8.50 -4.85 -14.46
C ALA A 139 -7.24 -4.16 -13.90
N ALA A 140 -6.06 -4.47 -14.46
CA ALA A 140 -4.81 -3.80 -14.10
C ALA A 140 -4.84 -2.30 -14.42
N GLY A 141 -5.37 -1.91 -15.59
CA GLY A 141 -5.55 -0.50 -15.95
C GLY A 141 -6.46 0.24 -14.95
N LEU A 142 -7.56 -0.38 -14.54
CA LEU A 142 -8.47 0.18 -13.54
C LEU A 142 -7.79 0.29 -12.15
N PHE A 143 -6.99 -0.72 -11.79
CA PHE A 143 -6.19 -0.71 -10.57
C PHE A 143 -5.23 0.48 -10.53
N PHE A 144 -4.43 0.67 -11.59
CA PHE A 144 -3.48 1.77 -11.63
C PHE A 144 -4.17 3.13 -11.71
N ALA A 145 -5.29 3.25 -12.42
CA ALA A 145 -6.06 4.50 -12.44
C ALA A 145 -6.57 4.88 -11.03
N ALA A 146 -7.06 3.91 -10.27
CA ALA A 146 -7.48 4.13 -8.88
C ALA A 146 -6.27 4.45 -7.98
N ALA A 147 -5.17 3.71 -8.15
CA ALA A 147 -3.94 3.89 -7.39
C ALA A 147 -3.35 5.30 -7.60
N GLU A 148 -3.24 5.78 -8.84
CA GLU A 148 -2.70 7.11 -9.16
C GLU A 148 -3.57 8.24 -8.60
N PHE A 149 -4.88 8.05 -8.53
CA PHE A 149 -5.74 8.99 -7.80
C PHE A 149 -5.33 9.11 -6.32
N GLY A 150 -5.04 7.99 -5.67
CA GLY A 150 -4.45 7.97 -4.32
C GLY A 150 -3.07 8.63 -4.27
N GLY A 151 -2.23 8.36 -5.28
CA GLY A 151 -0.89 8.94 -5.40
C GLY A 151 -0.89 10.47 -5.49
N MET A 152 -1.89 11.05 -6.13
CA MET A 152 -2.10 12.50 -6.17
C MET A 152 -2.59 13.03 -4.81
N LEU A 153 -3.53 12.35 -4.18
CA LEU A 153 -4.11 12.78 -2.91
C LEU A 153 -3.12 12.72 -1.75
N GLY A 154 -2.20 11.77 -1.74
CA GLY A 154 -1.27 11.57 -0.64
C GLY A 154 -0.41 12.79 -0.32
N PRO A 155 0.43 13.28 -1.25
CA PRO A 155 1.23 14.48 -1.03
C PRO A 155 0.40 15.73 -0.75
N LEU A 156 -0.72 15.89 -1.46
CA LEU A 156 -1.63 17.03 -1.27
C LEU A 156 -2.19 17.05 0.16
N MET A 157 -2.67 15.92 0.65
CA MET A 157 -3.21 15.79 2.00
C MET A 157 -2.15 16.11 3.06
N VAL A 158 -0.94 15.57 2.91
CA VAL A 158 0.15 15.85 3.87
C VAL A 158 0.51 17.33 3.86
N GLY A 159 0.63 17.97 2.68
CA GLY A 159 0.93 19.40 2.56
C GLY A 159 -0.14 20.27 3.21
N MET A 160 -1.42 20.00 2.93
CA MET A 160 -2.54 20.74 3.54
C MET A 160 -2.57 20.59 5.07
N LEU A 161 -2.35 19.37 5.57
CA LEU A 161 -2.32 19.11 7.01
C LEU A 161 -1.12 19.80 7.68
N TYR A 162 0.03 19.80 7.01
CA TYR A 162 1.22 20.51 7.49
C TYR A 162 0.95 22.00 7.62
N GLU A 163 0.34 22.64 6.61
CA GLU A 163 -0.02 24.07 6.67
C GLU A 163 -1.02 24.36 7.80
N LEU A 164 -1.98 23.46 8.05
CA LEU A 164 -3.00 23.66 9.07
C LEU A 164 -2.52 23.40 10.49
N THR A 165 -1.58 22.47 10.68
CA THR A 165 -1.18 21.97 12.02
C THR A 165 0.25 22.37 12.41
N GLY A 166 1.04 22.87 11.47
CA GLY A 166 2.44 23.24 11.69
C GLY A 166 3.40 22.04 11.79
N GLY A 167 2.97 20.81 11.39
CA GLY A 167 3.81 19.64 11.48
C GLY A 167 3.28 18.42 10.73
N PHE A 168 4.07 17.33 10.69
CA PHE A 168 3.75 16.12 9.97
C PHE A 168 2.89 15.12 10.75
N SER A 169 2.72 15.29 12.05
CA SER A 169 2.03 14.34 12.93
C SER A 169 0.62 13.99 12.46
N ALA A 170 -0.17 14.99 12.03
CA ALA A 170 -1.52 14.78 11.54
C ALA A 170 -1.53 13.91 10.27
N GLY A 171 -0.63 14.14 9.33
CA GLY A 171 -0.47 13.34 8.12
C GLY A 171 -0.09 11.89 8.43
N LEU A 172 0.86 11.68 9.36
CA LEU A 172 1.29 10.35 9.79
C LEU A 172 0.17 9.58 10.51
N VAL A 173 -0.64 10.25 11.34
CA VAL A 173 -1.82 9.64 11.97
C VAL A 173 -2.81 9.18 10.93
N ILE A 174 -3.10 9.99 9.90
CA ILE A 174 -4.01 9.59 8.82
C ILE A 174 -3.42 8.39 8.05
N PHE A 175 -2.13 8.38 7.75
CA PHE A 175 -1.49 7.22 7.13
C PHE A 175 -1.63 5.97 8.00
N THR A 176 -1.49 6.08 9.32
CA THR A 176 -1.71 4.97 10.24
C THR A 176 -3.16 4.47 10.17
N LEU A 177 -4.15 5.35 10.12
CA LEU A 177 -5.55 4.97 9.95
C LEU A 177 -5.81 4.28 8.60
N ILE A 178 -5.20 4.77 7.53
CA ILE A 178 -5.28 4.12 6.21
C ILE A 178 -4.68 2.71 6.27
N THR A 179 -3.53 2.52 6.95
CA THR A 179 -2.93 1.18 7.09
C THR A 179 -3.78 0.21 7.90
N VAL A 180 -4.53 0.69 8.90
CA VAL A 180 -5.55 -0.12 9.57
C VAL A 180 -6.63 -0.54 8.57
N GLY A 181 -7.09 0.37 7.72
CA GLY A 181 -8.02 0.06 6.63
C GLY A 181 -7.47 -0.98 5.65
N LEU A 182 -6.18 -0.89 5.29
CA LEU A 182 -5.50 -1.88 4.44
C LEU A 182 -5.47 -3.26 5.11
N LEU A 183 -5.22 -3.33 6.40
CA LEU A 183 -5.22 -4.59 7.16
C LEU A 183 -6.61 -5.23 7.19
N ILE A 184 -7.66 -4.42 7.39
CA ILE A 184 -9.05 -4.88 7.30
C ILE A 184 -9.35 -5.37 5.89
N GLY A 185 -8.93 -4.65 4.85
CA GLY A 185 -9.09 -5.04 3.45
C GLY A 185 -8.42 -6.39 3.13
N ALA A 186 -7.20 -6.60 3.60
CA ALA A 186 -6.48 -7.87 3.42
C ALA A 186 -7.23 -9.05 4.09
N ARG A 187 -7.76 -8.85 5.30
CA ARG A 187 -8.58 -9.82 6.01
C ARG A 187 -9.89 -10.12 5.29
N THR A 188 -10.54 -9.09 4.77
CA THR A 188 -11.79 -9.21 3.99
C THR A 188 -11.57 -10.01 2.71
N LEU A 189 -10.49 -9.74 1.97
CA LEU A 189 -10.12 -10.50 0.77
C LEU A 189 -9.87 -11.98 1.10
N HIS A 190 -9.18 -12.27 2.19
CA HIS A 190 -8.94 -13.64 2.64
C HIS A 190 -10.27 -14.35 2.97
N ALA A 191 -11.16 -13.72 3.71
CA ALA A 191 -12.47 -14.27 4.05
C ALA A 191 -13.32 -14.55 2.79
N MET A 192 -13.31 -13.64 1.81
CA MET A 192 -14.00 -13.83 0.53
C MET A 192 -13.43 -15.01 -0.26
N ALA A 193 -12.11 -15.21 -0.25
CA ALA A 193 -11.46 -16.33 -0.92
C ALA A 193 -11.86 -17.67 -0.27
N LEU A 194 -11.86 -17.76 1.06
CA LEU A 194 -12.28 -18.96 1.79
C LEU A 194 -13.77 -19.31 1.53
N ALA A 195 -14.64 -18.31 1.54
CA ALA A 195 -16.07 -18.51 1.26
C ALA A 195 -16.31 -19.08 -0.15
N ARG A 196 -15.54 -18.65 -1.15
CA ARG A 196 -15.62 -19.20 -2.53
C ARG A 196 -15.21 -20.67 -2.59
N VAL A 197 -14.10 -21.04 -1.94
CA VAL A 197 -13.66 -22.44 -1.90
C VAL A 197 -14.72 -23.34 -1.26
N ALA A 198 -15.36 -22.91 -0.18
CA ALA A 198 -16.41 -23.65 0.47
C ALA A 198 -17.63 -23.86 -0.45
N SER A 199 -18.00 -22.88 -1.26
CA SER A 199 -19.16 -22.97 -2.18
C SER A 199 -18.92 -23.85 -3.41
N THR A 200 -17.66 -24.16 -3.76
CA THR A 200 -17.33 -25.07 -4.87
C THR A 200 -17.30 -26.54 -4.47
N HIS A 201 -17.29 -26.83 -3.17
CA HIS A 201 -17.28 -28.19 -2.63
C HIS A 201 -18.66 -28.64 -2.06
N SER A 202 -19.67 -27.76 -2.11
CA SER A 202 -21.07 -28.04 -1.77
C SER A 202 -21.90 -28.27 -3.03
#